data_8625f046641a1decd264909963aed466
#
_entry.id   8625f046641a1decd264909963aed466
#
_cell.length_a   1.000
_cell.length_b   1.000
_cell.length_c   1.000
_cell.angle_alpha   90.00
_cell.angle_beta   90.00
_cell.angle_gamma   90.00
#
_symmetry.space_group_name_H-M   'P 1'
#
loop_
_entity.id
_entity.type
_entity.pdbx_description
1 polymer ?
#
loop_
_entity_poly.entity_id
_entity_poly.type
_entity_poly.pdbx_seq_one_letter_code
_entity_poly.pdbx_strand_id
1 'polypeptide(L)'
;ADNNIGVLSINSFDFGLNKKGRQKYRSFLKNTFTEIKSREKVQNLIIDARFNEGGYVGNDALLFSYLTRKPFRESKTVIAKTLDIPLEDFLDKKEFFRGVEKAVEKSLNKEFVKNDAGLFRMIDEKNKIHKPKAMAFEGSIYILISGWTHSGGSVLCSMALNNDNVVFIGEETGGGHEFYTAGNMVLYTLPNTQCQVEVPM
;
A
#
# COMPACT_ATOMS: atom_id res chain seq x y z
N ALA A 1 -28.76 16.70 11.29
CA ALA A 1 -27.79 15.70 10.88
C ALA A 1 -27.04 15.27 12.13
N ASP A 2 -27.03 13.97 12.44
CA ASP A 2 -26.31 13.43 13.58
C ASP A 2 -24.82 13.68 13.40
N ASN A 3 -24.24 14.48 14.28
CA ASN A 3 -22.83 14.89 14.26
C ASN A 3 -21.88 13.77 14.76
N ASN A 4 -22.32 12.50 14.75
CA ASN A 4 -21.54 11.37 15.24
C ASN A 4 -20.83 10.56 14.13
N ILE A 5 -20.95 10.98 12.88
CA ILE A 5 -20.35 10.31 11.73
C ILE A 5 -19.29 11.23 11.09
N GLY A 6 -18.07 10.71 10.97
CA GLY A 6 -17.01 11.30 10.14
C GLY A 6 -16.95 10.59 8.79
N VAL A 7 -16.62 11.34 7.73
CA VAL A 7 -16.40 10.78 6.39
C VAL A 7 -15.03 11.22 5.89
N LEU A 8 -14.22 10.25 5.46
CA LEU A 8 -12.90 10.47 4.86
C LEU A 8 -12.84 9.76 3.51
N SER A 9 -12.81 10.52 2.43
CA SER A 9 -12.64 9.98 1.07
C SER A 9 -11.16 9.96 0.69
N ILE A 10 -10.68 8.80 0.26
CA ILE A 10 -9.30 8.57 -0.19
C ILE A 10 -9.33 7.88 -1.56
N ASN A 11 -9.21 8.66 -2.62
CA ASN A 11 -9.28 8.15 -3.99
C ASN A 11 -7.92 7.69 -4.53
N SER A 12 -6.82 8.03 -3.86
CA SER A 12 -5.48 7.61 -4.27
C SER A 12 -4.50 7.66 -3.09
N PHE A 13 -3.48 6.84 -3.15
CA PHE A 13 -2.28 6.90 -2.32
C PHE A 13 -1.09 7.55 -3.04
N ASP A 14 -1.31 8.10 -4.23
CA ASP A 14 -0.29 8.85 -4.97
C ASP A 14 -0.24 10.33 -4.53
N PHE A 15 0.64 10.63 -3.61
CA PHE A 15 0.93 11.99 -3.16
C PHE A 15 2.32 12.49 -3.58
N GLY A 16 2.95 11.80 -4.55
CA GLY A 16 4.27 12.08 -5.07
C GLY A 16 5.40 11.40 -4.28
N LEU A 17 6.40 10.90 -5.03
CA LEU A 17 7.57 10.17 -4.50
C LEU A 17 8.52 11.03 -3.66
N ASN A 18 8.50 12.34 -3.85
CA ASN A 18 9.43 13.23 -3.19
C ASN A 18 9.08 13.46 -1.70
N LYS A 19 10.05 13.97 -0.95
CA LYS A 19 9.91 14.25 0.48
C LYS A 19 8.72 15.18 0.78
N LYS A 20 8.44 16.14 -0.09
CA LYS A 20 7.34 17.11 0.05
C LYS A 20 5.96 16.43 -0.05
N GLY A 21 5.76 15.56 -1.05
CA GLY A 21 4.51 14.81 -1.22
C GLY A 21 4.22 13.89 -0.04
N ARG A 22 5.23 13.11 0.40
CA ARG A 22 5.11 12.26 1.59
C ARG A 22 4.78 13.05 2.86
N GLN A 23 5.38 14.23 3.03
CA GLN A 23 5.10 15.07 4.18
C GLN A 23 3.69 15.68 4.13
N LYS A 24 3.23 16.07 2.92
CA LYS A 24 1.87 16.57 2.71
C LYS A 24 0.80 15.53 3.14
N TYR A 25 0.98 14.28 2.72
CA TYR A 25 0.07 13.20 3.09
C TYR A 25 0.08 12.91 4.60
N ARG A 26 1.27 12.83 5.20
CA ARG A 26 1.41 12.66 6.66
C ARG A 26 0.73 13.77 7.45
N SER A 27 0.90 15.02 7.01
CA SER A 27 0.28 16.18 7.66
C SER A 27 -1.24 16.17 7.48
N PHE A 28 -1.73 15.80 6.29
CA PHE A 28 -3.15 15.64 6.02
C PHE A 28 -3.78 14.63 6.98
N LEU A 29 -3.26 13.41 7.05
CA LEU A 29 -3.80 12.40 7.96
C LEU A 29 -3.71 12.82 9.43
N LYS A 30 -2.56 13.37 9.86
CA LYS A 30 -2.41 13.85 11.23
C LYS A 30 -3.47 14.89 11.58
N ASN A 31 -3.70 15.88 10.72
CA ASN A 31 -4.68 16.95 10.96
C ASN A 31 -6.09 16.39 10.98
N THR A 32 -6.44 15.54 10.01
CA THR A 32 -7.76 14.89 9.92
C THR A 32 -8.08 14.09 11.19
N PHE A 33 -7.17 13.22 11.63
CA PHE A 33 -7.43 12.39 12.82
C PHE A 33 -7.33 13.20 14.13
N THR A 34 -6.57 14.28 14.16
CA THR A 34 -6.62 15.25 15.27
C THR A 34 -7.98 15.92 15.35
N GLU A 35 -8.52 16.35 14.20
CA GLU A 35 -9.86 16.95 14.13
C GLU A 35 -10.96 15.96 14.53
N ILE A 36 -10.91 14.72 13.99
CA ILE A 36 -11.87 13.67 14.37
C ILE A 36 -11.84 13.44 15.89
N LYS A 37 -10.66 13.34 16.48
CA LYS A 37 -10.51 13.12 17.93
C LYS A 37 -10.98 14.30 18.76
N SER A 38 -10.82 15.53 18.27
CA SER A 38 -11.31 16.74 18.96
C SER A 38 -12.84 16.85 18.97
N ARG A 39 -13.49 16.13 18.06
CA ARG A 39 -14.95 16.02 17.98
C ARG A 39 -15.41 14.77 18.75
N GLU A 40 -15.48 14.85 20.07
CA GLU A 40 -15.82 13.72 20.96
C GLU A 40 -17.09 12.94 20.59
N LYS A 41 -17.97 13.55 19.78
CA LYS A 41 -19.22 12.93 19.32
C LYS A 41 -19.05 11.98 18.14
N VAL A 42 -17.90 12.00 17.42
CA VAL A 42 -17.69 11.13 16.25
C VAL A 42 -17.38 9.72 16.73
N GLN A 43 -18.35 8.83 16.62
CA GLN A 43 -18.25 7.42 17.01
C GLN A 43 -18.20 6.47 15.80
N ASN A 44 -18.52 6.96 14.62
CA ASN A 44 -18.55 6.21 13.37
C ASN A 44 -17.71 6.94 12.33
N LEU A 45 -16.83 6.21 11.66
CA LEU A 45 -15.97 6.74 10.60
C LEU A 45 -16.20 5.97 9.31
N ILE A 46 -16.60 6.68 8.28
CA ILE A 46 -16.71 6.13 6.94
C ILE A 46 -15.41 6.45 6.19
N ILE A 47 -14.73 5.44 5.70
CA ILE A 47 -13.61 5.56 4.76
C ILE A 47 -14.13 5.23 3.38
N ASP A 48 -14.27 6.24 2.53
CA ASP A 48 -14.67 6.02 1.15
C ASP A 48 -13.44 5.75 0.27
N ALA A 49 -13.22 4.47 -0.04
CA ALA A 49 -12.15 3.98 -0.88
C ALA A 49 -12.65 3.41 -2.22
N ARG A 50 -13.92 3.66 -2.58
CA ARG A 50 -14.55 3.07 -3.79
C ARG A 50 -13.81 3.37 -5.08
N PHE A 51 -13.10 4.48 -5.16
CA PHE A 51 -12.31 4.91 -6.31
C PHE A 51 -10.81 4.96 -6.01
N ASN A 52 -10.35 4.20 -5.03
CA ASN A 52 -8.93 4.17 -4.67
C ASN A 52 -8.15 3.21 -5.57
N GLU A 53 -7.46 3.75 -6.54
CA GLU A 53 -6.63 3.02 -7.50
C GLU A 53 -5.27 2.59 -6.91
N GLY A 54 -5.01 2.85 -5.63
CA GLY A 54 -3.73 2.59 -4.99
C GLY A 54 -2.77 3.77 -5.07
N GLY A 55 -1.50 3.50 -5.18
CA GLY A 55 -0.42 4.50 -5.23
C GLY A 55 0.82 4.03 -4.49
N TYR A 56 1.57 4.96 -3.87
CA TYR A 56 2.86 4.64 -3.27
C TYR A 56 2.77 3.74 -2.04
N VAL A 57 3.63 2.73 -2.05
CA VAL A 57 3.82 1.75 -0.98
C VAL A 57 4.04 2.45 0.37
N GLY A 58 3.31 1.97 1.37
CA GLY A 58 3.37 2.48 2.74
C GLY A 58 2.46 3.67 3.04
N ASN A 59 1.79 4.28 2.03
CA ASN A 59 0.78 5.30 2.28
C ASN A 59 -0.54 4.68 2.76
N ASP A 60 -0.90 3.52 2.26
CA ASP A 60 -1.96 2.64 2.75
C ASP A 60 -1.72 2.20 4.20
N ALA A 61 -0.52 1.70 4.51
CA ALA A 61 -0.12 1.36 5.88
C ALA A 61 -0.12 2.58 6.81
N LEU A 62 0.26 3.76 6.31
CA LEU A 62 0.18 4.98 7.10
C LEU A 62 -1.27 5.32 7.45
N LEU A 63 -2.21 5.24 6.50
CA LEU A 63 -3.63 5.42 6.80
C LEU A 63 -4.10 4.35 7.79
N PHE A 64 -3.78 3.07 7.52
CA PHE A 64 -4.21 1.99 8.40
C PHE A 64 -3.70 2.12 9.83
N SER A 65 -2.52 2.73 10.03
CA SER A 65 -2.00 3.03 11.38
C SER A 65 -2.88 3.97 12.21
N TYR A 66 -3.80 4.71 11.57
CA TYR A 66 -4.83 5.53 12.23
C TYR A 66 -6.18 4.80 12.39
N LEU A 67 -6.31 3.59 11.83
CA LEU A 67 -7.55 2.81 11.84
C LEU A 67 -7.45 1.57 12.73
N THR A 68 -6.25 1.20 13.18
CA THR A 68 -6.01 0.00 13.99
C THR A 68 -5.50 0.35 15.39
N ARG A 69 -5.72 -0.58 16.33
CA ARG A 69 -5.19 -0.52 17.72
C ARG A 69 -4.05 -1.51 17.94
N LYS A 70 -3.78 -2.40 16.98
CA LYS A 70 -2.78 -3.46 17.07
C LYS A 70 -1.61 -3.19 16.14
N PRO A 71 -0.36 -3.57 16.50
CA PRO A 71 0.74 -3.60 15.54
C PRO A 71 0.40 -4.51 14.37
N PHE A 72 0.85 -4.16 13.17
CA PHE A 72 0.53 -4.88 11.93
C PHE A 72 1.69 -4.88 10.94
N ARG A 73 1.60 -5.72 9.93
CA ARG A 73 2.43 -5.72 8.72
C ARG A 73 1.54 -5.60 7.49
N GLU A 74 2.04 -5.00 6.43
CA GLU A 74 1.32 -4.93 5.15
C GLU A 74 1.16 -6.31 4.53
N SER A 75 2.19 -7.15 4.66
CA SER A 75 2.20 -8.52 4.17
C SER A 75 2.71 -9.48 5.24
N LYS A 76 2.12 -10.64 5.33
CA LYS A 76 2.57 -11.71 6.23
C LYS A 76 3.91 -12.28 5.77
N THR A 77 4.07 -12.46 4.46
CA THR A 77 5.27 -13.00 3.83
C THR A 77 5.45 -12.35 2.47
N VAL A 78 6.68 -12.03 2.10
CA VAL A 78 7.05 -11.53 0.77
C VAL A 78 8.00 -12.53 0.13
N ILE A 79 7.67 -12.99 -1.08
CA ILE A 79 8.42 -14.01 -1.82
C ILE A 79 8.67 -13.50 -3.24
N ALA A 80 9.89 -13.70 -3.73
CA ALA A 80 10.27 -13.47 -5.12
C ALA A 80 10.82 -14.74 -5.77
N LYS A 81 10.60 -14.92 -7.06
CA LYS A 81 11.20 -16.01 -7.85
C LYS A 81 12.65 -15.75 -8.17
N THR A 82 12.97 -14.49 -8.46
CA THR A 82 14.32 -14.00 -8.77
C THR A 82 14.52 -12.63 -8.15
N LEU A 83 15.77 -12.26 -7.92
CA LEU A 83 16.15 -10.90 -7.54
C LEU A 83 16.90 -10.21 -8.67
N ASP A 84 17.15 -10.90 -9.76
CA ASP A 84 17.77 -10.36 -10.96
C ASP A 84 16.68 -9.75 -11.86
N ILE A 85 17.00 -8.64 -12.49
CA ILE A 85 16.13 -7.99 -13.48
C ILE A 85 16.49 -8.57 -14.85
N PRO A 86 15.67 -9.48 -15.42
CA PRO A 86 15.98 -10.11 -16.70
C PRO A 86 15.77 -9.12 -17.86
N LEU A 87 16.33 -9.46 -19.04
CA LEU A 87 16.09 -8.73 -20.29
C LEU A 87 16.46 -7.23 -20.23
N GLU A 88 17.62 -6.91 -19.66
CA GLU A 88 18.11 -5.53 -19.45
C GLU A 88 18.11 -4.67 -20.74
N ASP A 89 18.28 -5.29 -21.91
CA ASP A 89 18.28 -4.58 -23.21
C ASP A 89 16.92 -3.99 -23.57
N PHE A 90 15.84 -4.49 -22.97
CA PHE A 90 14.47 -4.04 -23.20
C PHE A 90 13.91 -3.16 -22.11
N LEU A 91 14.69 -2.89 -21.05
CA LEU A 91 14.28 -1.95 -20.01
C LEU A 91 13.98 -0.57 -20.59
N ASP A 92 12.89 0.05 -20.11
CA ASP A 92 12.57 1.42 -20.51
C ASP A 92 13.64 2.38 -20.01
N LYS A 93 14.43 2.92 -20.96
CA LYS A 93 15.58 3.77 -20.64
C LYS A 93 15.21 5.16 -20.08
N LYS A 94 13.92 5.53 -20.13
CA LYS A 94 13.44 6.80 -19.57
C LYS A 94 13.18 6.65 -18.07
N GLU A 95 12.70 5.47 -17.65
CA GLU A 95 12.43 5.16 -16.24
C GLU A 95 13.68 4.62 -15.53
N PHE A 96 14.51 3.85 -16.24
CA PHE A 96 15.73 3.24 -15.69
C PHE A 96 16.98 3.95 -16.22
N PHE A 97 17.62 4.77 -15.40
CA PHE A 97 18.97 5.23 -15.69
C PHE A 97 19.93 4.03 -15.68
N ARG A 98 20.87 4.01 -16.63
CA ARG A 98 21.87 2.94 -16.74
C ARG A 98 22.55 2.65 -15.40
N GLY A 99 22.41 1.44 -14.88
CA GLY A 99 22.99 1.00 -13.60
C GLY A 99 22.03 1.11 -12.39
N VAL A 100 20.81 1.60 -12.56
CA VAL A 100 19.79 1.58 -11.49
C VAL A 100 19.35 0.15 -11.21
N GLU A 101 19.25 -0.71 -12.25
CA GLU A 101 18.97 -2.13 -12.15
C GLU A 101 19.92 -2.81 -11.14
N LYS A 102 21.22 -2.59 -11.26
CA LYS A 102 22.23 -3.15 -10.33
C LYS A 102 22.09 -2.61 -8.90
N ALA A 103 21.66 -1.35 -8.75
CA ALA A 103 21.41 -0.79 -7.44
C ALA A 103 20.14 -1.38 -6.80
N VAL A 104 19.09 -1.64 -7.59
CA VAL A 104 17.88 -2.34 -7.14
C VAL A 104 18.20 -3.76 -6.75
N GLU A 105 18.86 -4.55 -7.60
CA GLU A 105 19.30 -5.92 -7.32
C GLU A 105 20.14 -6.00 -6.04
N LYS A 106 21.10 -5.08 -5.89
CA LYS A 106 21.93 -4.99 -4.68
C LYS A 106 21.10 -4.67 -3.43
N SER A 107 20.04 -3.89 -3.56
CA SER A 107 19.11 -3.60 -2.45
C SER A 107 18.31 -4.84 -2.11
N LEU A 108 17.72 -5.51 -3.12
CA LEU A 108 16.94 -6.73 -2.95
C LEU A 108 17.77 -7.85 -2.32
N ASN A 109 19.00 -8.06 -2.75
CA ASN A 109 19.91 -9.05 -2.18
C ASN A 109 20.24 -8.82 -0.69
N LYS A 110 20.02 -7.60 -0.16
CA LYS A 110 20.15 -7.32 1.29
C LYS A 110 18.86 -7.56 2.07
N GLU A 111 17.74 -7.69 1.38
CA GLU A 111 16.41 -7.79 1.97
C GLU A 111 15.84 -9.20 1.89
N PHE A 112 16.38 -10.04 1.00
CA PHE A 112 15.89 -11.38 0.74
C PHE A 112 16.96 -12.44 0.96
N VAL A 113 16.52 -13.63 1.35
CA VAL A 113 17.34 -14.85 1.45
C VAL A 113 16.68 -15.98 0.67
N LYS A 114 17.51 -16.81 0.03
CA LYS A 114 17.03 -17.98 -0.70
C LYS A 114 16.60 -19.06 0.29
N ASN A 115 15.41 -19.63 0.10
CA ASN A 115 14.90 -20.75 0.89
C ASN A 115 15.19 -22.11 0.23
N ASP A 116 14.87 -23.21 0.91
CA ASP A 116 15.11 -24.57 0.43
C ASP A 116 14.32 -24.92 -0.84
N ALA A 117 13.22 -24.22 -1.12
CA ALA A 117 12.46 -24.37 -2.35
C ALA A 117 13.04 -23.58 -3.54
N GLY A 118 14.18 -22.91 -3.36
CA GLY A 118 14.82 -22.12 -4.38
C GLY A 118 14.21 -20.73 -4.60
N LEU A 119 13.21 -20.33 -3.80
CA LEU A 119 12.59 -19.02 -3.83
C LEU A 119 13.30 -18.06 -2.87
N PHE A 120 13.21 -16.77 -3.14
CA PHE A 120 13.74 -15.73 -2.26
C PHE A 120 12.65 -15.23 -1.33
N ARG A 121 12.89 -15.28 -0.03
CA ARG A 121 11.98 -14.78 1.01
C ARG A 121 12.58 -13.53 1.66
N MET A 122 11.75 -12.51 1.85
CA MET A 122 12.16 -11.31 2.59
C MET A 122 12.55 -11.66 4.02
N ILE A 123 13.66 -11.11 4.49
CA ILE A 123 14.13 -11.23 5.87
C ILE A 123 13.11 -10.59 6.82
N ASP A 124 12.77 -11.25 7.91
CA ASP A 124 11.69 -10.82 8.82
C ASP A 124 11.93 -9.41 9.40
N GLU A 125 13.19 -9.02 9.64
CA GLU A 125 13.56 -7.68 10.10
C GLU A 125 13.33 -6.59 9.06
N LYS A 126 13.27 -6.98 7.77
CA LYS A 126 12.96 -6.07 6.66
C LYS A 126 11.46 -5.95 6.42
N ASN A 127 10.69 -6.96 6.76
CA ASN A 127 9.23 -6.92 6.75
C ASN A 127 8.72 -6.11 7.95
N LYS A 128 8.58 -4.82 7.72
CA LYS A 128 8.35 -3.81 8.76
C LYS A 128 7.08 -4.04 9.57
N ILE A 129 7.22 -3.96 10.89
CA ILE A 129 6.08 -3.87 11.80
C ILE A 129 5.70 -2.40 11.97
N HIS A 130 4.48 -2.07 11.60
CA HIS A 130 3.87 -0.78 11.81
C HIS A 130 3.18 -0.73 13.17
N LYS A 131 3.18 0.45 13.79
CA LYS A 131 2.50 0.68 15.08
C LYS A 131 1.30 1.60 14.88
N PRO A 132 0.22 1.41 15.63
CA PRO A 132 -0.89 2.35 15.68
C PRO A 132 -0.41 3.76 16.02
N LYS A 133 -1.10 4.77 15.49
CA LYS A 133 -0.89 6.16 15.89
C LYS A 133 -1.59 6.48 17.19
N ALA A 134 -1.05 7.42 17.96
CA ALA A 134 -1.69 7.90 19.19
C ALA A 134 -3.09 8.51 18.96
N MET A 135 -3.36 8.96 17.71
CA MET A 135 -4.64 9.48 17.26
C MET A 135 -5.46 8.44 16.48
N ALA A 136 -5.18 7.14 16.64
CA ALA A 136 -5.97 6.10 15.99
C ALA A 136 -7.43 6.19 16.42
N PHE A 137 -8.32 5.99 15.45
CA PHE A 137 -9.76 6.03 15.69
C PHE A 137 -10.22 4.79 16.47
N GLU A 138 -11.07 5.00 17.45
CA GLU A 138 -11.47 3.95 18.38
C GLU A 138 -12.92 3.46 18.18
N GLY A 139 -13.72 4.17 17.40
CA GLY A 139 -15.11 3.86 17.10
C GLY A 139 -15.27 2.81 15.99
N SER A 140 -16.49 2.70 15.48
CA SER A 140 -16.82 1.83 14.36
C SER A 140 -16.34 2.43 13.04
N ILE A 141 -15.74 1.61 12.19
CA ILE A 141 -15.19 2.00 10.90
C ILE A 141 -15.96 1.27 9.81
N TYR A 142 -16.43 2.01 8.83
CA TYR A 142 -17.09 1.50 7.64
C TYR A 142 -16.24 1.84 6.42
N ILE A 143 -15.74 0.83 5.72
CA ILE A 143 -14.92 1.04 4.52
C ILE A 143 -15.80 0.77 3.31
N LEU A 144 -16.05 1.81 2.51
CA LEU A 144 -16.77 1.68 1.25
C LEU A 144 -15.78 1.24 0.17
N ILE A 145 -16.09 0.14 -0.49
CA ILE A 145 -15.24 -0.51 -1.49
C ILE A 145 -16.02 -0.80 -2.78
N SER A 146 -15.29 -0.95 -3.88
CA SER A 146 -15.86 -1.36 -5.17
C SER A 146 -14.83 -2.09 -6.02
N GLY A 147 -15.22 -2.59 -7.18
CA GLY A 147 -14.30 -3.16 -8.17
C GLY A 147 -13.20 -2.18 -8.64
N TRP A 148 -13.34 -0.87 -8.40
CA TRP A 148 -12.31 0.15 -8.66
C TRP A 148 -11.33 0.35 -7.48
N THR A 149 -11.51 -0.34 -6.37
CA THR A 149 -10.55 -0.34 -5.27
C THR A 149 -9.39 -1.28 -5.60
N HIS A 150 -8.26 -0.74 -6.01
CA HIS A 150 -7.12 -1.51 -6.54
C HIS A 150 -5.82 -1.30 -5.74
N SER A 151 -4.83 -2.19 -5.97
CA SER A 151 -3.46 -2.05 -5.49
C SER A 151 -3.43 -1.69 -3.99
N GLY A 152 -2.81 -0.59 -3.59
CA GLY A 152 -2.78 -0.12 -2.20
C GLY A 152 -4.17 0.03 -1.55
N GLY A 153 -5.23 0.30 -2.36
CA GLY A 153 -6.62 0.28 -1.87
C GLY A 153 -7.03 -1.11 -1.39
N SER A 154 -6.72 -2.16 -2.16
CA SER A 154 -6.98 -3.54 -1.76
C SER A 154 -6.09 -3.98 -0.60
N VAL A 155 -4.83 -3.54 -0.55
CA VAL A 155 -3.91 -3.82 0.57
C VAL A 155 -4.43 -3.19 1.87
N LEU A 156 -4.95 -1.96 1.82
CA LEU A 156 -5.65 -1.34 2.96
C LEU A 156 -6.79 -2.22 3.47
N CYS A 157 -7.62 -2.74 2.57
CA CYS A 157 -8.73 -3.63 2.92
C CYS A 157 -8.23 -4.95 3.53
N SER A 158 -7.18 -5.55 2.96
CA SER A 158 -6.57 -6.78 3.49
C SER A 158 -6.03 -6.59 4.91
N MET A 159 -5.35 -5.47 5.18
CA MET A 159 -4.90 -5.13 6.54
C MET A 159 -6.06 -4.93 7.51
N ALA A 160 -7.16 -4.34 7.04
CA ALA A 160 -8.31 -4.00 7.88
C ALA A 160 -9.25 -5.18 8.15
N LEU A 161 -9.14 -6.27 7.38
CA LEU A 161 -10.06 -7.42 7.44
C LEU A 161 -10.14 -8.08 8.83
N ASN A 162 -9.04 -8.04 9.58
CA ASN A 162 -8.96 -8.66 10.92
C ASN A 162 -9.17 -7.64 12.07
N ASN A 163 -9.68 -6.45 11.76
CA ASN A 163 -10.05 -5.48 12.78
C ASN A 163 -11.51 -5.66 13.19
N ASP A 164 -11.75 -5.92 14.46
CA ASP A 164 -13.08 -6.23 15.00
C ASP A 164 -14.08 -5.06 14.88
N ASN A 165 -13.60 -3.84 14.68
CA ASN A 165 -14.40 -2.61 14.55
C ASN A 165 -14.55 -2.14 13.09
N VAL A 166 -14.19 -2.96 12.10
CA VAL A 166 -14.29 -2.63 10.67
C VAL A 166 -15.40 -3.42 10.00
N VAL A 167 -16.22 -2.73 9.23
CA VAL A 167 -17.25 -3.30 8.36
C VAL A 167 -16.99 -2.82 6.93
N PHE A 168 -16.94 -3.75 5.97
CA PHE A 168 -16.87 -3.42 4.56
C PHE A 168 -18.26 -3.32 3.96
N ILE A 169 -18.46 -2.31 3.10
CA ILE A 169 -19.73 -2.06 2.41
C ILE A 169 -19.42 -1.81 0.93
N GLY A 170 -20.08 -2.55 0.05
CA GLY A 170 -19.95 -2.42 -1.39
C GLY A 170 -19.66 -3.74 -2.08
N GLU A 171 -18.92 -3.68 -3.16
CA GLU A 171 -18.52 -4.83 -3.98
C GLU A 171 -17.09 -5.27 -3.63
N GLU A 172 -16.73 -6.49 -4.01
CA GLU A 172 -15.37 -6.99 -3.87
C GLU A 172 -14.35 -6.07 -4.58
N THR A 173 -13.17 -5.90 -3.96
CA THR A 173 -12.10 -5.07 -4.54
C THR A 173 -11.55 -5.69 -5.82
N GLY A 174 -11.10 -4.87 -6.77
CA GLY A 174 -10.49 -5.33 -8.01
C GLY A 174 -9.08 -5.90 -7.84
N GLY A 175 -8.44 -5.74 -6.68
CA GLY A 175 -7.15 -6.33 -6.34
C GLY A 175 -7.28 -7.56 -5.46
N GLY A 176 -6.21 -8.39 -5.42
CA GLY A 176 -6.17 -9.60 -4.61
C GLY A 176 -6.23 -9.32 -3.11
N HIS A 177 -6.87 -10.21 -2.37
CA HIS A 177 -6.99 -10.16 -0.91
C HIS A 177 -5.89 -10.99 -0.21
N GLU A 178 -5.67 -12.22 -0.67
CA GLU A 178 -4.72 -13.14 -0.02
C GLU A 178 -3.27 -12.92 -0.46
N PHE A 179 -3.09 -12.47 -1.70
CA PHE A 179 -1.76 -12.18 -2.27
C PHE A 179 -1.85 -11.07 -3.33
N TYR A 180 -0.76 -10.37 -3.51
CA TYR A 180 -0.58 -9.35 -4.55
C TYR A 180 0.88 -9.34 -5.02
N THR A 181 1.11 -8.84 -6.24
CA THR A 181 2.40 -8.91 -6.93
C THR A 181 3.04 -7.54 -7.17
N ALA A 182 2.51 -6.48 -6.62
CA ALA A 182 2.86 -5.10 -6.96
C ALA A 182 3.96 -4.47 -6.08
N GLY A 183 4.87 -5.27 -5.51
CA GLY A 183 5.93 -4.75 -4.64
C GLY A 183 7.01 -3.98 -5.38
N ASN A 184 7.51 -4.57 -6.47
CA ASN A 184 8.47 -3.97 -7.38
C ASN A 184 7.99 -4.20 -8.81
N MET A 185 7.92 -3.12 -9.60
CA MET A 185 7.48 -3.18 -10.99
C MET A 185 8.66 -2.83 -11.90
N VAL A 186 8.84 -3.58 -12.96
CA VAL A 186 9.85 -3.33 -13.97
C VAL A 186 9.16 -2.99 -15.28
N LEU A 187 9.51 -1.85 -15.86
CA LEU A 187 8.95 -1.38 -17.12
C LEU A 187 9.85 -1.75 -18.29
N TYR A 188 9.29 -2.46 -19.25
CA TYR A 188 9.95 -2.85 -20.49
C TYR A 188 9.33 -2.14 -21.69
N THR A 189 10.16 -1.83 -22.69
CA THR A 189 9.69 -1.36 -24.00
C THR A 189 9.93 -2.45 -25.04
N LEU A 190 8.86 -2.95 -25.67
CA LEU A 190 8.95 -3.98 -26.70
C LEU A 190 9.62 -3.43 -27.97
N PRO A 191 10.63 -4.10 -28.55
CA PRO A 191 11.47 -3.51 -29.58
C PRO A 191 10.74 -3.23 -30.90
N ASN A 192 9.77 -4.06 -31.27
CA ASN A 192 9.06 -3.95 -32.55
C ASN A 192 7.84 -3.03 -32.49
N THR A 193 7.05 -3.12 -31.43
CA THR A 193 5.79 -2.38 -31.28
C THR A 193 5.94 -1.08 -30.50
N GLN A 194 7.05 -0.91 -29.80
CA GLN A 194 7.28 0.19 -28.83
C GLN A 194 6.23 0.25 -27.72
N CYS A 195 5.44 -0.81 -27.55
CA CYS A 195 4.52 -0.93 -26.43
C CYS A 195 5.29 -1.08 -25.12
N GLN A 196 4.81 -0.44 -24.09
CA GLN A 196 5.33 -0.58 -22.73
C GLN A 196 4.60 -1.72 -22.01
N VAL A 197 5.36 -2.54 -21.28
CA VAL A 197 4.85 -3.64 -20.46
C VAL A 197 5.44 -3.51 -19.07
N GLU A 198 4.58 -3.42 -18.09
CA GLU A 198 4.96 -3.38 -16.67
C GLU A 198 4.86 -4.78 -16.08
N VAL A 199 5.95 -5.27 -15.52
CA VAL A 199 6.08 -6.66 -15.02
C VAL A 199 6.41 -6.61 -13.52
N PRO A 200 5.60 -7.24 -12.64
CA PRO A 200 5.94 -7.37 -11.23
C PRO A 200 7.05 -8.40 -11.02
N MET A 201 7.93 -8.12 -10.06
CA MET A 201 9.02 -9.00 -9.64
C MET A 201 8.64 -9.82 -8.40
#